data_12af67e21620dcbced78e4ca5e625228
#
_entry.id   12af67e21620dcbced78e4ca5e625228
#
_cell.length_a   1.000
_cell.length_b   1.000
_cell.length_c   1.000
_cell.angle_alpha   90.00
_cell.angle_beta   90.00
_cell.angle_gamma   90.00
#
_symmetry.space_group_name_H-M   'P 1'
#
loop_
_entity.id
_entity.type
_entity.pdbx_description
1 polymer ?
#
loop_
_entity_poly.entity_id
_entity_poly.type
_entity_poly.pdbx_seq_one_letter_code
_entity_poly.pdbx_strand_id
1 'polypeptide(L)'
;MNKAVFLLLFFFVSLLGALVYFFRPPSRREKKQDPWALAKRYDVRGLDLSHWNGRILYDHLGDLDFVFLKVSEGDSRVDPSFDQHYREFRERDIPVGAYHFFRFDIDGRSQARHFIRQLDGKRLQLPLVDRKSVV
;
A
#
# COMPACT_ATOMS: atom_id res chain seq x y z
N MET A 1 -33.66 46.75 16.08
CA MET A 1 -33.97 45.64 15.14
C MET A 1 -35.30 45.05 15.62
N ASN A 2 -36.31 45.01 14.75
CA ASN A 2 -37.67 44.62 15.12
C ASN A 2 -37.72 43.11 15.42
N LYS A 3 -38.30 42.73 16.58
CA LYS A 3 -38.37 41.30 17.01
C LYS A 3 -38.97 40.39 15.92
N ALA A 4 -39.88 40.90 15.11
CA ALA A 4 -40.47 40.20 13.99
C ALA A 4 -39.46 39.89 12.87
N VAL A 5 -38.53 40.79 12.58
CA VAL A 5 -37.48 40.61 11.58
C VAL A 5 -36.47 39.57 12.04
N PHE A 6 -36.16 39.53 13.33
CA PHE A 6 -35.26 38.53 13.91
C PHE A 6 -35.87 37.10 13.85
N LEU A 7 -37.17 36.98 14.15
CA LEU A 7 -37.88 35.69 14.04
C LEU A 7 -37.98 35.20 12.60
N LEU A 8 -38.22 36.06 11.65
CA LEU A 8 -38.25 35.72 10.21
C LEU A 8 -36.89 35.26 9.70
N LEU A 9 -35.82 35.97 10.07
CA LEU A 9 -34.45 35.57 9.71
C LEU A 9 -34.07 34.20 10.32
N PHE A 10 -34.41 33.97 11.58
CA PHE A 10 -34.14 32.71 12.24
C PHE A 10 -34.89 31.54 11.57
N PHE A 11 -36.17 31.75 11.20
CA PHE A 11 -36.97 30.76 10.50
C PHE A 11 -36.39 30.45 9.10
N PHE A 12 -35.96 31.49 8.38
CA PHE A 12 -35.37 31.35 7.05
C PHE A 12 -34.04 30.59 7.09
N VAL A 13 -33.17 30.87 8.06
CA VAL A 13 -31.89 30.17 8.23
C VAL A 13 -32.11 28.72 8.62
N SER A 14 -33.10 28.44 9.51
CA SER A 14 -33.46 27.05 9.91
C SER A 14 -34.03 26.27 8.73
N LEU A 15 -34.87 26.89 7.92
CA LEU A 15 -35.44 26.28 6.70
C LEU A 15 -34.36 25.94 5.67
N LEU A 16 -33.41 26.87 5.46
CA LEU A 16 -32.28 26.70 4.57
C LEU A 16 -31.36 25.54 5.07
N GLY A 17 -31.11 25.47 6.36
CA GLY A 17 -30.35 24.41 7.00
C GLY A 17 -31.03 23.02 6.82
N ALA A 18 -32.36 22.98 7.00
CA ALA A 18 -33.14 21.78 6.77
C ALA A 18 -33.11 21.33 5.30
N LEU A 19 -33.23 22.29 4.36
CA LEU A 19 -33.12 22.02 2.92
C LEU A 19 -31.74 21.45 2.57
N VAL A 20 -30.66 22.07 3.04
CA VAL A 20 -29.29 21.60 2.80
C VAL A 20 -29.09 20.20 3.42
N TYR A 21 -29.67 19.94 4.59
CA TYR A 21 -29.60 18.62 5.23
C TYR A 21 -30.37 17.55 4.42
N PHE A 22 -31.57 17.86 3.94
CA PHE A 22 -32.41 16.94 3.18
C PHE A 22 -31.89 16.66 1.75
N PHE A 23 -31.32 17.68 1.12
CA PHE A 23 -30.74 17.55 -0.23
C PHE A 23 -29.24 17.23 -0.22
N ARG A 24 -28.65 16.93 0.94
CA ARG A 24 -27.28 16.46 1.00
C ARG A 24 -27.19 15.14 0.27
N PRO A 25 -26.45 15.05 -0.84
CA PRO A 25 -26.28 13.77 -1.53
C PRO A 25 -25.71 12.78 -0.50
N PRO A 26 -26.21 11.53 -0.47
CA PRO A 26 -25.67 10.52 0.41
C PRO A 26 -24.15 10.51 0.21
N SER A 27 -23.40 10.65 1.31
CA SER A 27 -21.94 10.56 1.24
C SER A 27 -21.62 9.30 0.45
N ARG A 28 -20.94 9.46 -0.67
CA ARG A 28 -20.49 8.35 -1.49
C ARG A 28 -19.55 7.54 -0.59
N ARG A 29 -20.10 6.60 0.16
CA ARG A 29 -19.29 5.56 0.77
C ARG A 29 -18.64 4.87 -0.42
N GLU A 30 -17.41 5.22 -0.70
CA GLU A 30 -16.59 4.41 -1.57
C GLU A 30 -16.75 2.98 -1.02
N LYS A 31 -17.40 2.12 -1.78
CA LYS A 31 -17.38 0.69 -1.48
C LYS A 31 -15.89 0.37 -1.46
N LYS A 32 -15.34 0.11 -0.27
CA LYS A 32 -14.01 -0.46 -0.14
C LYS A 32 -14.05 -1.67 -1.06
N GLN A 33 -13.41 -1.52 -2.21
CA GLN A 33 -13.28 -2.66 -3.12
C GLN A 33 -12.53 -3.71 -2.31
N ASP A 34 -13.11 -4.90 -2.23
CA ASP A 34 -12.43 -6.04 -1.63
C ASP A 34 -11.10 -6.20 -2.42
N PRO A 35 -9.93 -5.97 -1.80
CA PRO A 35 -8.65 -6.08 -2.50
C PRO A 35 -8.47 -7.45 -3.14
N TRP A 36 -9.12 -8.46 -2.61
CA TRP A 36 -9.08 -9.84 -3.07
C TRP A 36 -10.08 -10.13 -4.21
N ALA A 37 -11.06 -9.26 -4.46
CA ALA A 37 -12.02 -9.45 -5.55
C ALA A 37 -11.35 -9.41 -6.93
N LEU A 38 -10.30 -8.59 -7.07
CA LEU A 38 -9.46 -8.57 -8.28
C LEU A 38 -8.55 -9.80 -8.35
N ALA A 39 -7.93 -10.18 -7.24
CA ALA A 39 -7.05 -11.35 -7.19
C ALA A 39 -7.77 -12.65 -7.56
N LYS A 40 -9.07 -12.79 -7.24
CA LYS A 40 -9.90 -13.94 -7.61
C LYS A 40 -10.12 -14.09 -9.12
N ARG A 41 -9.79 -13.09 -9.92
CA ARG A 41 -9.95 -13.12 -11.39
C ARG A 41 -8.75 -13.69 -12.12
N TYR A 42 -7.63 -13.88 -11.41
CA TYR A 42 -6.38 -14.35 -11.99
C TYR A 42 -6.01 -15.70 -11.40
N ASP A 43 -5.49 -16.56 -12.26
CA ASP A 43 -5.03 -17.91 -11.86
C ASP A 43 -3.73 -17.84 -11.06
N VAL A 44 -2.98 -16.74 -11.17
CA VAL A 44 -1.69 -16.53 -10.49
C VAL A 44 -1.81 -15.34 -9.52
N ARG A 45 -1.44 -15.57 -8.27
CA ARG A 45 -1.56 -14.60 -7.18
C ARG A 45 -0.22 -14.35 -6.51
N GLY A 46 0.15 -13.09 -6.40
CA GLY A 46 1.35 -12.67 -5.71
C GLY A 46 1.14 -11.45 -4.85
N LEU A 47 2.08 -11.21 -3.95
CA LEU A 47 2.12 -10.00 -3.11
C LEU A 47 3.46 -9.28 -3.28
N ASP A 48 3.46 -7.96 -3.09
CA ASP A 48 4.66 -7.22 -2.77
C ASP A 48 4.60 -6.73 -1.32
N LEU A 49 5.68 -6.93 -0.58
CA LEU A 49 5.74 -6.63 0.84
C LEU A 49 6.96 -5.78 1.21
N SER A 50 6.75 -4.93 2.21
CA SER A 50 7.77 -4.12 2.86
C SER A 50 7.37 -3.87 4.32
N HIS A 51 8.24 -3.23 5.09
CA HIS A 51 7.92 -2.82 6.46
C HIS A 51 6.66 -1.93 6.56
N TRP A 52 6.25 -1.25 5.49
CA TRP A 52 5.05 -0.42 5.48
C TRP A 52 3.75 -1.22 5.59
N ASN A 53 3.78 -2.53 5.33
CA ASN A 53 2.62 -3.39 5.48
C ASN A 53 2.33 -3.75 6.95
N GLY A 54 3.20 -3.36 7.87
CA GLY A 54 3.05 -3.66 9.29
C GLY A 54 3.18 -5.14 9.61
N ARG A 55 2.46 -5.60 10.63
CA ARG A 55 2.49 -7.02 11.03
C ARG A 55 1.77 -7.90 10.03
N ILE A 56 2.46 -8.86 9.48
CA ILE A 56 1.90 -9.87 8.57
C ILE A 56 1.50 -11.12 9.34
N LEU A 57 0.27 -11.58 9.10
CA LEU A 57 -0.23 -12.86 9.58
C LEU A 57 -0.09 -13.89 8.45
N TYR A 58 1.08 -14.50 8.33
CA TYR A 58 1.45 -15.36 7.20
C TYR A 58 0.48 -16.52 6.98
N ASP A 59 -0.05 -17.10 8.04
CA ASP A 59 -0.99 -18.21 7.98
C ASP A 59 -2.38 -17.80 7.43
N HIS A 60 -2.63 -16.50 7.32
CA HIS A 60 -3.89 -15.95 6.81
C HIS A 60 -3.78 -15.38 5.38
N LEU A 61 -2.61 -15.47 4.76
CA LEU A 61 -2.42 -14.92 3.41
C LEU A 61 -3.10 -15.75 2.31
N GLY A 62 -3.57 -16.95 2.62
CA GLY A 62 -4.11 -17.89 1.63
C GLY A 62 -3.04 -18.42 0.68
N ASP A 63 -3.47 -19.00 -0.44
CA ASP A 63 -2.56 -19.56 -1.43
C ASP A 63 -1.92 -18.43 -2.25
N LEU A 64 -0.59 -18.39 -2.21
CA LEU A 64 0.24 -17.46 -2.97
C LEU A 64 1.17 -18.23 -3.89
N ASP A 65 1.25 -17.79 -5.15
CA ASP A 65 2.15 -18.36 -6.14
C ASP A 65 3.55 -17.74 -6.07
N PHE A 66 3.65 -16.48 -5.55
CA PHE A 66 4.91 -15.79 -5.39
C PHE A 66 4.81 -14.57 -4.47
N VAL A 67 5.97 -14.04 -4.07
CA VAL A 67 6.07 -12.77 -3.35
C VAL A 67 7.27 -11.95 -3.84
N PHE A 68 7.11 -10.64 -3.91
CA PHE A 68 8.21 -9.70 -4.05
C PHE A 68 8.45 -8.95 -2.74
N LEU A 69 9.68 -8.94 -2.26
CA LEU A 69 10.05 -8.30 -0.99
C LEU A 69 10.90 -7.06 -1.23
N LYS A 70 10.56 -5.96 -0.56
CA LYS A 70 11.43 -4.79 -0.50
C LYS A 70 12.69 -5.15 0.23
N VAL A 71 13.83 -4.88 -0.39
CA VAL A 71 15.15 -5.10 0.20
C VAL A 71 15.76 -3.80 0.66
N SER A 72 15.72 -2.80 -0.20
CA SER A 72 16.41 -1.53 0.05
C SER A 72 15.74 -0.37 -0.67
N GLU A 73 16.17 0.83 -0.29
CA GLU A 73 15.75 2.10 -0.87
C GLU A 73 16.93 3.06 -0.93
N GLY A 74 17.14 3.70 -2.05
CA GLY A 74 18.29 4.58 -2.25
C GLY A 74 19.61 3.80 -2.07
N ASP A 75 20.65 4.45 -1.64
CA ASP A 75 22.00 3.88 -1.53
C ASP A 75 22.37 3.42 -0.10
N SER A 76 21.47 3.56 0.87
CA SER A 76 21.78 3.36 2.29
C SER A 76 20.68 2.70 3.13
N ARG A 77 19.42 2.77 2.72
CA ARG A 77 18.31 2.23 3.49
C ARG A 77 18.07 0.75 3.18
N VAL A 78 17.97 -0.06 4.22
CA VAL A 78 17.55 -1.48 4.14
C VAL A 78 16.15 -1.60 4.73
N ASP A 79 15.30 -2.41 4.13
CA ASP A 79 13.99 -2.69 4.70
C ASP A 79 14.14 -3.60 5.93
N PRO A 80 13.72 -3.14 7.13
CA PRO A 80 13.94 -3.89 8.36
C PRO A 80 13.17 -5.21 8.43
N SER A 81 12.14 -5.38 7.59
CA SER A 81 11.33 -6.60 7.57
C SER A 81 11.81 -7.63 6.54
N PHE A 82 12.79 -7.28 5.70
CA PHE A 82 13.22 -8.13 4.59
C PHE A 82 13.64 -9.53 5.04
N ASP A 83 14.55 -9.63 5.99
CA ASP A 83 15.09 -10.92 6.43
C ASP A 83 14.04 -11.80 7.10
N GLN A 84 13.10 -11.21 7.82
CA GLN A 84 11.98 -11.93 8.41
C GLN A 84 11.07 -12.47 7.31
N HIS A 85 10.59 -11.61 6.40
CA HIS A 85 9.72 -12.01 5.29
C HIS A 85 10.39 -13.07 4.41
N TYR A 86 11.70 -12.89 4.11
CA TYR A 86 12.45 -13.85 3.31
C TYR A 86 12.43 -15.26 3.93
N ARG A 87 12.73 -15.39 5.23
CA ARG A 87 12.69 -16.68 5.93
C ARG A 87 11.29 -17.30 5.89
N GLU A 88 10.28 -16.53 6.26
CA GLU A 88 8.89 -16.98 6.35
C GLU A 88 8.37 -17.53 5.02
N PHE A 89 8.62 -16.86 3.91
CA PHE A 89 8.17 -17.34 2.60
C PHE A 89 9.03 -18.49 2.08
N ARG A 90 10.32 -18.52 2.39
CA ARG A 90 11.18 -19.64 2.04
C ARG A 90 10.81 -20.94 2.78
N GLU A 91 10.45 -20.84 4.05
CA GLU A 91 9.97 -21.99 4.85
C GLU A 91 8.63 -22.55 4.34
N ARG A 92 7.86 -21.73 3.64
CA ARG A 92 6.58 -22.10 3.01
C ARG A 92 6.72 -22.53 1.54
N ASP A 93 7.93 -22.63 1.04
CA ASP A 93 8.23 -22.94 -0.37
C ASP A 93 7.58 -22.00 -1.38
N ILE A 94 7.27 -20.76 -0.96
CA ILE A 94 6.73 -19.73 -1.84
C ILE A 94 7.89 -19.03 -2.57
N PRO A 95 7.86 -18.97 -3.91
CA PRO A 95 8.87 -18.29 -4.72
C PRO A 95 9.02 -16.81 -4.32
N VAL A 96 10.27 -16.42 -4.03
CA VAL A 96 10.61 -15.07 -3.59
C VAL A 96 11.36 -14.31 -4.67
N GLY A 97 10.88 -13.11 -4.98
CA GLY A 97 11.60 -12.06 -5.69
C GLY A 97 12.01 -10.94 -4.75
N ALA A 98 12.85 -10.07 -5.24
CA ALA A 98 13.33 -8.93 -4.47
C ALA A 98 13.19 -7.63 -5.27
N TYR A 99 12.84 -6.55 -4.59
CA TYR A 99 12.82 -5.24 -5.24
C TYR A 99 13.58 -4.17 -4.47
N HIS A 100 14.12 -3.24 -5.24
CA HIS A 100 14.72 -2.01 -4.77
C HIS A 100 13.76 -0.84 -5.01
N PHE A 101 13.62 0.05 -4.04
CA PHE A 101 12.87 1.29 -4.23
C PHE A 101 13.84 2.40 -4.68
N PHE A 102 13.77 2.70 -5.98
CA PHE A 102 14.68 3.65 -6.62
C PHE A 102 14.36 5.10 -6.23
N ARG A 103 15.40 5.87 -5.98
CA ARG A 103 15.36 7.31 -5.75
C ARG A 103 16.03 8.06 -6.89
N PHE A 104 15.32 9.04 -7.47
CA PHE A 104 15.82 9.80 -8.61
C PHE A 104 16.91 10.82 -8.26
N ASP A 105 17.01 11.18 -6.99
CA ASP A 105 17.98 12.14 -6.45
C ASP A 105 19.31 11.50 -6.03
N ILE A 106 19.48 10.20 -6.25
CA ILE A 106 20.67 9.43 -5.87
C ILE A 106 21.25 8.72 -7.09
N ASP A 107 22.58 8.62 -7.15
CA ASP A 107 23.27 7.90 -8.24
C ASP A 107 22.80 6.45 -8.38
N GLY A 108 22.37 6.08 -9.58
CA GLY A 108 21.81 4.75 -9.84
C GLY A 108 22.81 3.60 -9.64
N ARG A 109 24.09 3.83 -9.87
CA ARG A 109 25.14 2.81 -9.68
C ARG A 109 25.37 2.53 -8.19
N SER A 110 25.32 3.55 -7.34
CA SER A 110 25.45 3.37 -5.89
C SER A 110 24.25 2.62 -5.33
N GLN A 111 23.04 2.93 -5.80
CA GLN A 111 21.82 2.22 -5.42
C GLN A 111 21.87 0.75 -5.84
N ALA A 112 22.25 0.45 -7.08
CA ALA A 112 22.38 -0.93 -7.56
C ALA A 112 23.39 -1.74 -6.75
N ARG A 113 24.55 -1.16 -6.43
CA ARG A 113 25.55 -1.82 -5.55
C ARG A 113 25.03 -2.04 -4.14
N HIS A 114 24.29 -1.08 -3.59
CA HIS A 114 23.68 -1.24 -2.27
C HIS A 114 22.66 -2.40 -2.28
N PHE A 115 21.75 -2.43 -3.25
CA PHE A 115 20.75 -3.47 -3.41
C PHE A 115 21.36 -4.87 -3.51
N ILE A 116 22.34 -5.05 -4.40
CA ILE A 116 23.00 -6.34 -4.62
C ILE A 116 23.71 -6.83 -3.36
N ARG A 117 24.38 -5.95 -2.59
CA ARG A 117 25.03 -6.35 -1.34
C ARG A 117 24.06 -6.90 -0.30
N GLN A 118 22.81 -6.41 -0.25
CA GLN A 118 21.81 -6.91 0.70
C GLN A 118 21.30 -8.31 0.31
N LEU A 119 21.55 -8.74 -0.91
CA LEU A 119 21.11 -10.04 -1.43
C LEU A 119 22.20 -11.12 -1.29
N ASP A 120 23.35 -10.79 -0.75
CA ASP A 120 24.42 -11.75 -0.54
C ASP A 120 23.94 -12.94 0.30
N GLY A 121 24.24 -14.16 -0.17
CA GLY A 121 23.76 -15.40 0.46
C GLY A 121 22.26 -15.70 0.32
N LYS A 122 21.46 -14.87 -0.35
CA LYS A 122 20.03 -15.08 -0.59
C LYS A 122 19.79 -15.83 -1.92
N ARG A 123 18.94 -16.84 -1.88
CA ARG A 123 18.49 -17.56 -3.10
C ARG A 123 17.11 -17.07 -3.49
N LEU A 124 17.02 -16.36 -4.60
CA LEU A 124 15.77 -15.86 -5.16
C LEU A 124 15.37 -16.71 -6.37
N GLN A 125 14.08 -16.97 -6.51
CA GLN A 125 13.52 -17.73 -7.65
C GLN A 125 12.98 -16.80 -8.73
N LEU A 126 12.73 -15.53 -8.40
CA LEU A 126 12.21 -14.52 -9.32
C LEU A 126 13.27 -13.46 -9.63
N PRO A 127 13.14 -12.75 -10.75
CA PRO A 127 14.04 -11.67 -11.12
C PRO A 127 14.10 -10.55 -10.09
N LEU A 128 15.20 -9.80 -10.10
CA LEU A 128 15.31 -8.55 -9.34
C LEU A 128 14.51 -7.44 -10.03
N VAL A 129 13.84 -6.62 -9.24
CA VAL A 129 12.99 -5.54 -9.72
C VAL A 129 13.45 -4.20 -9.20
N ASP A 130 13.53 -3.22 -10.09
CA ASP A 130 13.70 -1.81 -9.75
C ASP A 130 12.33 -1.13 -9.76
N ARG A 131 11.80 -0.82 -8.57
CA ARG A 131 10.51 -0.17 -8.40
C ARG A 131 10.68 1.33 -8.24
N LYS A 132 10.13 2.07 -9.18
CA LYS A 132 10.11 3.54 -9.15
C LYS A 132 8.80 4.03 -8.56
N SER A 133 8.89 5.07 -7.70
CA SER A 133 7.70 5.84 -7.36
C SER A 133 7.28 6.65 -8.58
N VAL A 134 6.09 6.42 -9.09
CA VAL A 134 5.46 7.36 -10.02
C VAL A 134 4.85 8.45 -9.15
N VAL A 135 5.46 9.63 -9.15
CA VAL A 135 4.92 10.84 -8.51
C VAL A 135 3.89 11.46 -9.44
#